data_467f9209be122488e32fe8ab0fa84492
#
_entry.id   467f9209be122488e32fe8ab0fa84492
#
_cell.length_a   1.000
_cell.length_b   1.000
_cell.length_c   1.000
_cell.angle_alpha   90.00
_cell.angle_beta   90.00
_cell.angle_gamma   90.00
#
_symmetry.space_group_name_H-M   'P 1'
#
loop_
_entity.id
_entity.type
_entity.pdbx_description
1 polymer ?
#
loop_
_entity_poly.entity_id
_entity_poly.type
_entity_poly.pdbx_seq_one_letter_code
_entity_poly.pdbx_strand_id
1 'polypeptide(L)'
;MKIASLIARLLLGLIFLVFGLNGFLHFIPMPPPKGLAAQFGGVIFASRYWVVIFGIQVIGGLLLLVNRFVPLALVLLGPVIVNIFFFHVLMAPEGIPLAIVVVVLWVILAVRYKQYLTGIFVQNAV
;
A
#
# COMPACT_ATOMS: atom_id res chain seq x y z
N MET A 1 -4.97 12.83 18.12
CA MET A 1 -5.18 12.30 16.76
C MET A 1 -4.43 13.04 15.67
N LYS A 2 -4.27 14.36 15.77
CA LYS A 2 -3.52 15.14 14.77
C LYS A 2 -2.08 14.66 14.60
N ILE A 3 -1.35 14.46 15.68
CA ILE A 3 0.05 14.03 15.63
C ILE A 3 0.14 12.59 15.11
N ALA A 4 -0.74 11.70 15.60
CA ALA A 4 -0.74 10.31 15.15
C ALA A 4 -1.05 10.21 13.65
N SER A 5 -2.03 10.97 13.17
CA SER A 5 -2.37 10.96 11.74
C SER A 5 -1.30 11.60 10.88
N LEU A 6 -0.62 12.64 11.37
CA LEU A 6 0.51 13.24 10.65
C LEU A 6 1.65 12.23 10.50
N ILE A 7 2.02 11.57 11.57
CA ILE A 7 3.09 10.56 11.55
C ILE A 7 2.67 9.39 10.62
N ALA A 8 1.44 8.90 10.77
CA ALA A 8 0.93 7.81 9.94
C ALA A 8 0.95 8.19 8.45
N ARG A 9 0.53 9.40 8.11
CA ARG A 9 0.51 9.88 6.74
C ARG A 9 1.91 9.95 6.14
N LEU A 10 2.86 10.51 6.88
CA LEU A 10 4.24 10.65 6.40
C LEU A 10 4.91 9.29 6.30
N LEU A 11 4.74 8.40 7.30
CA LEU A 11 5.33 7.07 7.27
C LEU A 11 4.76 6.21 6.16
N LEU A 12 3.43 6.16 6.05
CA LEU A 12 2.79 5.35 5.02
C LEU A 12 3.14 5.87 3.63
N GLY A 13 3.12 7.19 3.45
CA GLY A 13 3.51 7.81 2.19
C GLY A 13 4.95 7.50 1.82
N LEU A 14 5.86 7.58 2.78
CA LEU A 14 7.27 7.28 2.56
C LEU A 14 7.47 5.81 2.21
N ILE A 15 6.84 4.90 2.94
CA ILE A 15 6.92 3.46 2.68
C ILE A 15 6.49 3.16 1.24
N PHE A 16 5.31 3.64 0.83
CA PHE A 16 4.82 3.35 -0.50
C PHE A 16 5.59 4.04 -1.61
N LEU A 17 6.05 5.26 -1.38
CA LEU A 17 6.88 5.94 -2.38
C LEU A 17 8.21 5.22 -2.57
N VAL A 18 8.90 4.88 -1.47
CA VAL A 18 10.21 4.23 -1.53
C VAL A 18 10.10 2.82 -2.12
N PHE A 19 9.18 1.99 -1.61
CA PHE A 19 9.03 0.64 -2.13
C PHE A 19 8.40 0.61 -3.52
N GLY A 20 7.51 1.55 -3.81
CA GLY A 20 6.97 1.70 -5.16
C GLY A 20 8.05 2.06 -6.17
N LEU A 21 8.90 3.04 -5.84
CA LEU A 21 10.03 3.40 -6.69
C LEU A 21 11.04 2.25 -6.81
N ASN A 22 11.22 1.48 -5.75
CA ASN A 22 12.11 0.33 -5.79
C ASN A 22 11.64 -0.72 -6.80
N GLY A 23 10.33 -0.84 -7.02
CA GLY A 23 9.79 -1.72 -8.05
C GLY A 23 10.25 -1.34 -9.45
N PHE A 24 10.50 -0.05 -9.70
CA PHE A 24 11.00 0.45 -10.99
C PHE A 24 12.52 0.53 -11.05
N LEU A 25 13.16 0.97 -9.96
CA LEU A 25 14.58 1.34 -9.96
C LEU A 25 15.49 0.27 -9.36
N HIS A 26 14.95 -0.66 -8.58
CA HIS A 26 15.68 -1.78 -7.96
C HIS A 26 16.91 -1.30 -7.15
N PHE A 27 16.75 -0.27 -6.34
CA PHE A 27 17.86 0.28 -5.55
C PHE A 27 17.98 -0.34 -4.15
N ILE A 28 16.93 -1.02 -3.65
CA ILE A 28 16.97 -1.74 -2.38
C ILE A 28 17.21 -3.21 -2.67
N PRO A 29 18.35 -3.79 -2.22
CA PRO A 29 18.58 -5.22 -2.40
C PRO A 29 17.60 -6.01 -1.54
N MET A 30 16.94 -6.98 -2.14
CA MET A 30 16.00 -7.85 -1.44
C MET A 30 16.38 -9.29 -1.69
N PRO A 31 16.21 -10.17 -0.67
CA PRO A 31 16.48 -11.60 -0.89
C PRO A 31 15.52 -12.14 -1.94
N PRO A 32 15.99 -13.06 -2.80
CA PRO A 32 15.14 -13.65 -3.83
C PRO A 32 13.98 -14.40 -3.18
N PRO A 33 12.76 -14.27 -3.72
CA PRO A 33 11.62 -15.00 -3.20
C PRO A 33 11.76 -16.50 -3.46
N LYS A 34 11.09 -17.30 -2.65
CA LYS A 34 11.12 -18.75 -2.73
C LYS A 34 9.71 -19.33 -2.83
N GLY A 35 9.59 -20.53 -3.37
CA GLY A 35 8.33 -21.26 -3.40
C GLY A 35 7.22 -20.53 -4.13
N LEU A 36 6.04 -20.46 -3.51
CA LEU A 36 4.87 -19.80 -4.10
C LEU A 36 5.09 -18.31 -4.34
N ALA A 37 5.83 -17.65 -3.45
CA ALA A 37 6.16 -16.23 -3.64
C ALA A 37 6.97 -16.01 -4.92
N ALA A 38 7.90 -16.91 -5.23
CA ALA A 38 8.66 -16.82 -6.47
C ALA A 38 7.79 -17.05 -7.69
N GLN A 39 6.88 -18.01 -7.64
CA GLN A 39 5.95 -18.28 -8.74
C GLN A 39 5.01 -17.11 -8.97
N PHE A 40 4.43 -16.56 -7.91
CA PHE A 40 3.55 -15.41 -7.98
C PHE A 40 4.28 -14.20 -8.53
N GLY A 41 5.47 -13.90 -8.01
CA GLY A 41 6.29 -12.79 -8.48
C GLY A 41 6.70 -12.96 -9.94
N GLY A 42 7.02 -14.20 -10.36
CA GLY A 42 7.37 -14.49 -11.74
C GLY A 42 6.26 -14.13 -12.71
N VAL A 43 5.01 -14.47 -12.38
CA VAL A 43 3.85 -14.12 -13.21
C VAL A 43 3.64 -12.60 -13.24
N ILE A 44 3.76 -11.96 -12.09
CA ILE A 44 3.60 -10.50 -11.96
C ILE A 44 4.63 -9.77 -12.84
N PHE A 45 5.89 -10.23 -12.80
CA PHE A 45 6.97 -9.61 -13.60
C PHE A 45 6.82 -9.94 -15.09
N ALA A 46 6.54 -11.19 -15.43
CA ALA A 46 6.41 -11.59 -16.83
C ALA A 46 5.25 -10.90 -17.52
N SER A 47 4.13 -10.70 -16.81
CA SER A 47 2.94 -10.05 -17.36
C SER A 47 3.03 -8.53 -17.36
N ARG A 48 4.07 -7.95 -16.74
CA ARG A 48 4.22 -6.52 -16.49
C ARG A 48 3.14 -5.94 -15.58
N TYR A 49 2.41 -6.79 -14.88
CA TYR A 49 1.39 -6.35 -13.94
C TYR A 49 2.00 -5.51 -12.81
N TRP A 50 3.28 -5.73 -12.53
CA TRP A 50 4.01 -4.96 -11.53
C TRP A 50 4.01 -3.45 -11.80
N VAL A 51 3.95 -3.05 -13.07
CA VAL A 51 3.92 -1.61 -13.42
C VAL A 51 2.68 -0.95 -12.83
N VAL A 52 1.53 -1.63 -12.91
CA VAL A 52 0.27 -1.12 -12.34
C VAL A 52 0.38 -1.05 -10.81
N ILE A 53 0.84 -2.13 -10.19
CA ILE A 53 0.90 -2.22 -8.73
C ILE A 53 1.85 -1.17 -8.16
N PHE A 54 3.09 -1.12 -8.65
CA PHE A 54 4.08 -0.17 -8.14
C PHE A 54 3.75 1.25 -8.56
N GLY A 55 3.12 1.45 -9.72
CA GLY A 55 2.63 2.76 -10.14
C GLY A 55 1.60 3.33 -9.17
N ILE A 56 0.65 2.51 -8.74
CA ILE A 56 -0.35 2.91 -7.74
C ILE A 56 0.33 3.24 -6.41
N GLN A 57 1.32 2.44 -6.01
CA GLN A 57 2.08 2.70 -4.78
C GLN A 57 2.81 4.04 -4.83
N VAL A 58 3.47 4.34 -5.94
CA VAL A 58 4.17 5.62 -6.11
C VAL A 58 3.19 6.79 -6.06
N ILE A 59 2.10 6.70 -6.80
CA ILE A 59 1.08 7.76 -6.84
C ILE A 59 0.45 7.94 -5.46
N GLY A 60 0.00 6.87 -4.84
CA GLY A 60 -0.63 6.93 -3.52
C GLY A 60 0.33 7.45 -2.46
N GLY A 61 1.57 6.96 -2.47
CA GLY A 61 2.59 7.41 -1.53
C GLY A 61 2.89 8.90 -1.69
N LEU A 62 3.02 9.35 -2.92
CA LEU A 62 3.28 10.76 -3.19
C LEU A 62 2.12 11.66 -2.74
N LEU A 63 0.87 11.27 -3.02
CA LEU A 63 -0.29 12.01 -2.58
C LEU A 63 -0.34 12.14 -1.04
N LEU A 64 0.00 11.07 -0.33
CA LEU A 64 0.07 11.11 1.12
C LEU A 64 1.14 12.08 1.61
N LEU A 65 2.31 12.07 0.99
CA LEU A 65 3.42 12.93 1.41
C LEU A 65 3.12 14.41 1.18
N VAL A 66 2.53 14.75 0.03
CA VAL A 66 2.20 16.14 -0.28
C VAL A 66 0.88 16.59 0.35
N ASN A 67 0.20 15.72 1.06
CA ASN A 67 -1.09 16.00 1.72
C ASN A 67 -2.15 16.50 0.74
N ARG A 68 -2.23 15.83 -0.40
CA ARG A 68 -3.24 16.14 -1.43
C ARG A 68 -4.01 14.88 -1.78
N PHE A 69 -5.32 15.03 -1.90
CA PHE A 69 -6.22 13.93 -2.26
C PHE A 69 -6.02 12.71 -1.35
N VAL A 70 -5.83 12.94 -0.05
CA VAL A 70 -5.56 11.87 0.92
C VAL A 70 -6.66 10.80 0.91
N PRO A 71 -7.97 11.13 0.92
CA PRO A 71 -8.99 10.08 0.83
C PRO A 71 -8.88 9.24 -0.44
N LEU A 72 -8.57 9.86 -1.58
CA LEU A 72 -8.36 9.13 -2.82
C LEU A 72 -7.16 8.18 -2.72
N ALA A 73 -6.06 8.67 -2.13
CA ALA A 73 -4.88 7.84 -1.91
C ALA A 73 -5.21 6.61 -1.06
N LEU A 74 -6.01 6.79 -0.01
CA LEU A 74 -6.44 5.68 0.85
C LEU A 74 -7.27 4.64 0.09
N VAL A 75 -8.15 5.09 -0.79
CA VAL A 75 -8.98 4.20 -1.63
C VAL A 75 -8.11 3.45 -2.63
N LEU A 76 -7.13 4.11 -3.23
CA LEU A 76 -6.21 3.48 -4.18
C LEU A 76 -5.31 2.46 -3.51
N LEU A 77 -4.81 2.78 -2.32
CA LEU A 77 -3.87 1.92 -1.59
C LEU A 77 -4.55 0.80 -0.83
N GLY A 78 -5.84 0.94 -0.49
CA GLY A 78 -6.57 -0.08 0.27
C GLY A 78 -6.46 -1.48 -0.32
N PRO A 79 -6.87 -1.69 -1.57
CA PRO A 79 -6.74 -3.01 -2.21
C PRO A 79 -5.29 -3.50 -2.29
N VAL A 80 -4.34 -2.60 -2.54
CA VAL A 80 -2.92 -2.95 -2.58
C VAL A 80 -2.47 -3.48 -1.22
N ILE A 81 -2.89 -2.80 -0.14
CA ILE A 81 -2.54 -3.20 1.23
C ILE A 81 -3.16 -4.56 1.57
N VAL A 82 -4.40 -4.81 1.20
CA VAL A 82 -5.05 -6.11 1.39
C VAL A 82 -4.24 -7.20 0.71
N ASN A 83 -3.83 -6.96 -0.53
CA ASN A 83 -3.02 -7.93 -1.28
C ASN A 83 -1.64 -8.12 -0.67
N ILE A 84 -0.99 -7.06 -0.21
CA ILE A 84 0.31 -7.15 0.47
C ILE A 84 0.19 -8.00 1.73
N PHE A 85 -0.84 -7.77 2.53
CA PHE A 85 -1.04 -8.51 3.77
C PHE A 85 -1.20 -10.01 3.50
N PHE A 86 -2.10 -10.37 2.60
CA PHE A 86 -2.35 -11.79 2.29
C PHE A 86 -1.19 -12.43 1.54
N PHE A 87 -0.48 -11.69 0.70
CA PHE A 87 0.74 -12.19 0.09
C PHE A 87 1.74 -12.65 1.15
N HIS A 88 1.97 -11.81 2.16
CA HIS A 88 2.91 -12.17 3.22
C HIS A 88 2.40 -13.30 4.11
N VAL A 89 1.12 -13.26 4.48
CA VAL A 89 0.54 -14.32 5.34
C VAL A 89 0.58 -15.68 4.65
N LEU A 90 0.31 -15.73 3.35
CA LEU A 90 0.15 -16.99 2.63
C LEU A 90 1.42 -17.48 1.93
N MET A 91 2.30 -16.58 1.53
CA MET A 91 3.43 -16.93 0.66
C MET A 91 4.79 -16.48 1.17
N ALA A 92 4.87 -15.45 2.00
CA ALA A 92 6.15 -14.89 2.44
C ALA A 92 6.08 -14.39 3.88
N PRO A 93 6.00 -15.31 4.87
CA PRO A 93 5.76 -14.95 6.28
C PRO A 93 6.79 -13.99 6.87
N GLU A 94 8.00 -13.95 6.34
CA GLU A 94 9.06 -13.05 6.82
C GLU A 94 8.70 -11.58 6.67
N GLY A 95 7.78 -11.24 5.78
CA GLY A 95 7.32 -9.85 5.58
C GLY A 95 6.10 -9.44 6.40
N ILE A 96 5.56 -10.35 7.23
CA ILE A 96 4.36 -10.06 8.03
C ILE A 96 4.52 -8.83 8.94
N PRO A 97 5.65 -8.62 9.66
CA PRO A 97 5.76 -7.45 10.53
C PRO A 97 5.56 -6.12 9.80
N LEU A 98 6.19 -5.94 8.65
CA LEU A 98 6.01 -4.71 7.87
C LEU A 98 4.59 -4.60 7.30
N ALA A 99 4.01 -5.72 6.88
CA ALA A 99 2.64 -5.74 6.38
C ALA A 99 1.65 -5.28 7.47
N ILE A 100 1.84 -5.72 8.72
CA ILE A 100 1.02 -5.29 9.84
C ILE A 100 1.18 -3.79 10.08
N VAL A 101 2.40 -3.28 10.05
CA VAL A 101 2.66 -1.84 10.21
C VAL A 101 1.90 -1.04 9.16
N VAL A 102 1.95 -1.46 7.91
CA VAL A 102 1.25 -0.79 6.82
C VAL A 102 -0.26 -0.79 7.04
N VAL A 103 -0.84 -1.92 7.46
CA VAL A 103 -2.27 -2.02 7.77
C VAL A 103 -2.65 -1.07 8.89
N VAL A 104 -1.88 -1.04 9.98
CA VAL A 104 -2.15 -0.17 11.12
C VAL A 104 -2.10 1.31 10.73
N LEU A 105 -1.10 1.71 9.97
CA LEU A 105 -0.97 3.09 9.51
C LEU A 105 -2.15 3.48 8.62
N TRP A 106 -2.56 2.58 7.73
CA TRP A 106 -3.71 2.84 6.87
C TRP A 106 -5.01 3.00 7.69
N VAL A 107 -5.21 2.13 8.69
CA VAL A 107 -6.40 2.19 9.56
C VAL A 107 -6.42 3.51 10.34
N ILE A 108 -5.30 3.95 10.89
CA ILE A 108 -5.22 5.25 11.57
C ILE A 108 -5.68 6.37 10.66
N LEU A 109 -5.22 6.38 9.41
CA LEU A 109 -5.62 7.40 8.45
C LEU A 109 -7.08 7.24 8.03
N ALA A 110 -7.57 6.02 7.85
CA ALA A 110 -8.97 5.79 7.50
C ALA A 110 -9.91 6.34 8.59
N VAL A 111 -9.56 6.13 9.85
CA VAL A 111 -10.33 6.67 10.97
C VAL A 111 -10.29 8.21 10.98
N ARG A 112 -9.12 8.79 10.72
CA ARG A 112 -8.95 10.25 10.69
C ARG A 112 -9.75 10.89 9.57
N TYR A 113 -9.84 10.23 8.41
CA TYR A 113 -10.50 10.75 7.22
C TYR A 113 -11.85 10.08 6.95
N LYS A 114 -12.44 9.40 7.96
CA LYS A 114 -13.68 8.63 7.80
C LYS A 114 -14.83 9.43 7.21
N GLN A 115 -14.93 10.71 7.53
CA GLN A 115 -16.01 11.57 7.02
C GLN A 115 -15.99 11.68 5.50
N TYR A 116 -14.84 11.49 4.87
CA TYR A 116 -14.72 11.54 3.41
C TYR A 116 -14.86 10.15 2.77
N LEU A 117 -14.79 9.09 3.57
CA LEU A 117 -14.84 7.71 3.08
C LEU A 117 -16.22 7.07 3.24
N THR A 118 -17.05 7.58 4.14
CA THR A 118 -18.35 6.97 4.45
C THR A 118 -19.31 6.95 3.26
N GLY A 119 -19.12 7.86 2.29
CA GLY A 119 -19.96 7.90 1.10
C GLY A 119 -19.87 6.63 0.22
N ILE A 120 -18.78 5.88 0.32
CA ILE A 120 -18.65 4.64 -0.46
C ILE A 120 -19.51 3.50 0.10
N PHE A 121 -20.04 3.65 1.31
CA PHE A 121 -20.91 2.65 1.95
C PHE A 121 -22.39 2.96 1.78
N VAL A 122 -22.75 3.93 0.96
CA VAL A 122 -24.15 4.25 0.71
C VAL A 122 -24.84 3.09 0.01
N GLN A 123 -26.02 2.69 0.54
CA GLN A 123 -26.74 1.52 -0.01
C GLN A 123 -27.44 1.84 -1.33
N ASN A 124 -27.99 3.04 -1.42
CA ASN A 124 -28.76 3.45 -2.59
C ASN A 124 -28.23 4.79 -3.12
N ALA A 125 -27.33 4.71 -4.08
CA ALA A 125 -26.79 5.88 -4.76
C ALA A 125 -27.71 6.24 -5.93
N VAL A 126 -28.58 7.22 -5.71
CA VAL A 126 -29.55 7.63 -6.72
C VAL A 126 -29.16 8.97 -7.30
#